data_d16d3220baff7b2ec9ef6ed960555066
#
_entry.id   d16d3220baff7b2ec9ef6ed960555066
#
_cell.length_a   1.000
_cell.length_b   1.000
_cell.length_c   1.000
_cell.angle_alpha   90.00
_cell.angle_beta   90.00
_cell.angle_gamma   90.00
#
_symmetry.space_group_name_H-M   'P 1'
#
loop_
_entity.id
_entity.type
_entity.pdbx_description
1 polymer ?
#
loop_
_entity_poly.entity_id
_entity_poly.type
_entity_poly.pdbx_seq_one_letter_code
_entity_poly.pdbx_strand_id
1 'polypeptide(L)'
;WFNPEPFFALDVTGMKPGQTIRLDDKADGFPAPLSKLKGGKYRIQALLDHDFYASSPGKGVGNFFSEVAEIEVDKATKAIPLTLTKIVPSKTFRETDSIKLITMKSSLLGQFHKREVLMDAAVVLPNSYGTDSKRRYPVFYEVSGFGGTLGSMASRAKAMQSFQKAGNFEFIHVLLTGQCKWGHHVYANSAANGPRGDALIKEMIPMIDSQFRTVAASGARYVGGHSSGGWSSIWLQLNYPETFGGLWSSSPDPVDFRDYQQTNLYAKPAKSIY
;
A
#
# COMPACT_ATOMS: atom_id res chain seq x y z
N TRP A 1 -5.38 -8.32 -18.87
CA TRP A 1 -5.04 -6.97 -19.30
C TRP A 1 -5.97 -6.53 -20.42
N PHE A 2 -6.57 -7.43 -21.15
CA PHE A 2 -6.83 -7.16 -22.52
C PHE A 2 -8.29 -7.30 -22.93
N ASN A 3 -9.16 -7.64 -22.01
CA ASN A 3 -10.60 -7.61 -22.15
C ASN A 3 -11.23 -7.31 -20.78
N PRO A 4 -11.09 -6.07 -20.29
CA PRO A 4 -11.59 -5.73 -18.97
C PRO A 4 -13.10 -5.87 -18.93
N GLU A 5 -13.58 -6.45 -17.84
CA GLU A 5 -15.00 -6.54 -17.56
C GLU A 5 -15.61 -5.13 -17.42
N PRO A 6 -16.84 -4.91 -17.83
CA PRO A 6 -17.52 -3.64 -17.62
C PRO A 6 -17.57 -3.28 -16.13
N PHE A 7 -17.28 -2.01 -15.83
CA PHE A 7 -17.50 -1.48 -14.50
C PHE A 7 -18.18 -0.11 -14.54
N PHE A 8 -18.84 0.23 -13.44
CA PHE A 8 -19.53 1.50 -13.27
C PHE A 8 -19.24 2.04 -11.89
N ALA A 9 -18.84 3.30 -11.79
CA ALA A 9 -18.46 3.95 -10.55
C ALA A 9 -19.21 5.26 -10.35
N LEU A 10 -19.56 5.56 -9.11
CA LEU A 10 -20.19 6.81 -8.73
C LEU A 10 -19.64 7.26 -7.38
N ASP A 11 -19.14 8.48 -7.32
CA ASP A 11 -18.75 9.09 -6.06
C ASP A 11 -19.99 9.43 -5.23
N VAL A 12 -20.00 8.94 -3.99
CA VAL A 12 -21.08 9.21 -3.04
C VAL A 12 -20.52 9.83 -1.77
N THR A 13 -21.20 10.84 -1.24
CA THR A 13 -20.83 11.51 0.01
C THR A 13 -21.89 11.29 1.07
N GLY A 14 -21.44 11.04 2.31
CA GLY A 14 -22.33 10.96 3.46
C GLY A 14 -23.34 9.82 3.43
N MET A 15 -23.04 8.72 2.75
CA MET A 15 -23.91 7.54 2.68
C MET A 15 -24.15 6.98 4.09
N LYS A 16 -25.42 6.68 4.40
CA LYS A 16 -25.86 6.15 5.71
C LYS A 16 -26.32 4.70 5.56
N PRO A 17 -26.26 3.92 6.64
CA PRO A 17 -26.88 2.59 6.68
C PRO A 17 -28.34 2.62 6.25
N GLY A 18 -28.76 1.67 5.42
CA GLY A 18 -30.12 1.58 4.89
C GLY A 18 -30.43 2.51 3.69
N GLN A 19 -29.50 3.37 3.32
CA GLN A 19 -29.65 4.24 2.15
C GLN A 19 -29.44 3.46 0.84
N THR A 20 -30.30 3.74 -0.16
CA THR A 20 -30.16 3.21 -1.52
C THR A 20 -29.58 4.27 -2.43
N ILE A 21 -28.58 3.89 -3.20
CA ILE A 21 -27.98 4.70 -4.28
C ILE A 21 -28.31 4.02 -5.61
N ARG A 22 -28.72 4.80 -6.57
CA ARG A 22 -28.98 4.33 -7.94
C ARG A 22 -27.82 4.73 -8.84
N LEU A 23 -27.22 3.74 -9.51
CA LEU A 23 -26.30 3.97 -10.60
C LEU A 23 -27.09 4.03 -11.91
N ASP A 24 -26.87 5.07 -12.68
CA ASP A 24 -27.42 5.29 -14.03
C ASP A 24 -26.28 5.85 -14.92
N ASP A 25 -26.62 6.42 -16.06
CA ASP A 25 -25.63 6.96 -17.00
C ASP A 25 -24.86 8.20 -16.51
N LYS A 26 -25.15 8.68 -15.29
CA LYS A 26 -24.32 9.69 -14.60
C LYS A 26 -23.11 9.06 -13.92
N ALA A 27 -23.10 7.74 -13.74
CA ALA A 27 -21.96 7.00 -13.26
C ALA A 27 -20.86 6.94 -14.32
N ASP A 28 -19.60 6.98 -13.90
CA ASP A 28 -18.48 6.68 -14.78
C ASP A 28 -18.57 5.23 -15.23
N GLY A 29 -18.62 5.00 -16.52
CA GLY A 29 -18.77 3.67 -17.11
C GLY A 29 -17.61 3.30 -18.02
N PHE A 30 -17.14 2.08 -17.90
CA PHE A 30 -16.15 1.50 -18.80
C PHE A 30 -16.63 0.13 -19.30
N PRO A 31 -16.48 -0.22 -20.60
CA PRO A 31 -15.93 0.60 -21.70
C PRO A 31 -16.94 1.63 -22.26
N ALA A 32 -18.14 1.67 -21.72
CA ALA A 32 -19.21 2.57 -22.18
C ALA A 32 -20.18 2.87 -21.03
N PRO A 33 -21.06 3.89 -21.16
CA PRO A 33 -22.11 4.16 -20.17
C PRO A 33 -23.02 2.94 -19.95
N LEU A 34 -23.67 2.88 -18.78
CA LEU A 34 -24.50 1.75 -18.36
C LEU A 34 -25.61 1.42 -19.38
N SER A 35 -26.25 2.44 -19.96
CA SER A 35 -27.28 2.26 -21.01
C SER A 35 -26.78 1.62 -22.30
N LYS A 36 -25.46 1.54 -22.49
CA LYS A 36 -24.82 0.90 -23.66
C LYS A 36 -24.31 -0.49 -23.36
N LEU A 37 -24.54 -0.99 -22.14
CA LEU A 37 -24.23 -2.38 -21.81
C LEU A 37 -24.99 -3.32 -22.76
N LYS A 38 -24.27 -4.24 -23.38
CA LYS A 38 -24.88 -5.19 -24.33
C LYS A 38 -25.82 -6.14 -23.61
N GLY A 39 -26.89 -6.57 -24.25
CA GLY A 39 -27.75 -7.64 -23.76
C GLY A 39 -26.95 -8.94 -23.58
N GLY A 40 -27.29 -9.72 -22.56
CA GLY A 40 -26.63 -11.00 -22.26
C GLY A 40 -26.61 -11.34 -20.79
N LYS A 41 -25.93 -12.43 -20.47
CA LYS A 41 -25.77 -12.93 -19.10
C LYS A 41 -24.55 -12.32 -18.45
N TYR A 42 -24.72 -11.83 -17.23
CA TYR A 42 -23.68 -11.19 -16.43
C TYR A 42 -23.67 -11.72 -15.02
N ARG A 43 -22.47 -11.71 -14.41
CA ARG A 43 -22.30 -11.83 -12.98
C ARG A 43 -21.93 -10.44 -12.46
N ILE A 44 -22.75 -9.89 -11.59
CA ILE A 44 -22.56 -8.53 -11.08
C ILE A 44 -22.37 -8.53 -9.58
N GLN A 45 -21.59 -7.56 -9.09
CA GLN A 45 -21.34 -7.32 -7.69
C GLN A 45 -21.24 -5.81 -7.45
N ALA A 46 -21.82 -5.33 -6.37
CA ALA A 46 -21.64 -3.96 -5.91
C ALA A 46 -20.59 -3.90 -4.80
N LEU A 47 -19.83 -2.81 -4.79
CA LEU A 47 -18.82 -2.54 -3.77
C LEU A 47 -18.86 -1.06 -3.39
N LEU A 48 -18.85 -0.77 -2.08
CA LEU A 48 -18.66 0.57 -1.53
C LEU A 48 -17.23 0.71 -1.03
N ASP A 49 -16.44 1.51 -1.73
CA ASP A 49 -15.05 1.78 -1.38
C ASP A 49 -14.95 3.04 -0.53
N HIS A 50 -14.68 2.87 0.74
CA HIS A 50 -14.42 3.97 1.66
C HIS A 50 -13.05 3.85 2.35
N ASP A 51 -12.26 2.84 1.97
CA ASP A 51 -10.93 2.65 2.49
C ASP A 51 -9.98 3.75 2.04
N PHE A 52 -9.07 4.13 2.94
CA PHE A 52 -8.09 5.19 2.67
C PHE A 52 -6.74 4.65 2.19
N TYR A 53 -6.44 3.38 2.45
CA TYR A 53 -5.09 2.84 2.27
C TYR A 53 -4.95 2.00 1.01
N ALA A 54 -5.96 1.26 0.61
CA ALA A 54 -5.86 0.35 -0.52
C ALA A 54 -6.19 1.04 -1.85
N SER A 55 -5.34 0.84 -2.85
CA SER A 55 -5.61 1.27 -4.24
C SER A 55 -6.59 0.36 -4.97
N SER A 56 -6.84 -0.83 -4.45
CA SER A 56 -7.78 -1.79 -5.01
C SER A 56 -8.99 -1.91 -4.07
N PRO A 57 -10.18 -1.49 -4.49
CA PRO A 57 -11.37 -1.48 -3.64
C PRO A 57 -11.70 -2.83 -2.99
N GLY A 58 -11.52 -3.93 -3.71
CA GLY A 58 -11.73 -5.28 -3.17
C GLY A 58 -10.72 -5.72 -2.10
N LYS A 59 -9.66 -4.94 -1.87
CA LYS A 59 -8.64 -5.17 -0.83
C LYS A 59 -8.73 -4.17 0.33
N GLY A 60 -9.57 -3.15 0.20
CA GLY A 60 -9.77 -2.14 1.24
C GLY A 60 -10.50 -2.72 2.44
N VAL A 61 -9.80 -2.85 3.56
CA VAL A 61 -10.37 -3.40 4.80
C VAL A 61 -11.53 -2.54 5.27
N GLY A 62 -12.66 -3.19 5.58
CA GLY A 62 -13.87 -2.51 5.98
C GLY A 62 -14.79 -2.10 4.83
N ASN A 63 -14.34 -2.13 3.58
CA ASN A 63 -15.19 -1.88 2.42
C ASN A 63 -16.37 -2.85 2.39
N PHE A 64 -17.56 -2.34 2.03
CA PHE A 64 -18.75 -3.17 1.95
C PHE A 64 -18.96 -3.70 0.53
N PHE A 65 -19.45 -4.92 0.42
CA PHE A 65 -19.77 -5.52 -0.87
C PHE A 65 -21.03 -6.42 -0.81
N SER A 66 -21.64 -6.64 -2.00
CA SER A 66 -22.79 -7.51 -2.15
C SER A 66 -22.38 -8.96 -2.42
N GLU A 67 -23.32 -9.89 -2.33
CA GLU A 67 -23.18 -11.17 -3.03
C GLU A 67 -23.06 -10.93 -4.54
N VAL A 68 -22.51 -11.91 -5.24
CA VAL A 68 -22.51 -11.92 -6.70
C VAL A 68 -23.92 -12.35 -7.17
N ALA A 69 -24.56 -11.55 -7.99
CA ALA A 69 -25.82 -11.88 -8.64
C ALA A 69 -25.60 -12.30 -10.09
N GLU A 70 -26.25 -13.38 -10.51
CA GLU A 70 -26.33 -13.75 -11.94
C GLU A 70 -27.60 -13.14 -12.53
N ILE A 71 -27.43 -12.40 -13.60
CA ILE A 71 -28.50 -11.65 -14.23
C ILE A 71 -28.48 -11.84 -15.75
N GLU A 72 -29.63 -11.63 -16.38
CA GLU A 72 -29.74 -11.47 -17.81
C GLU A 72 -30.19 -10.04 -18.12
N VAL A 73 -29.40 -9.35 -18.89
CA VAL A 73 -29.67 -7.96 -19.33
C VAL A 73 -30.30 -7.99 -20.68
N ASP A 74 -31.48 -7.34 -20.82
CA ASP A 74 -32.18 -7.11 -22.04
C ASP A 74 -32.75 -5.68 -22.12
N LYS A 75 -33.50 -5.34 -23.15
CA LYS A 75 -34.09 -4.01 -23.31
C LYS A 75 -35.18 -3.68 -22.27
N ALA A 76 -35.74 -4.69 -21.61
CA ALA A 76 -36.75 -4.57 -20.58
C ALA A 76 -36.19 -4.57 -19.15
N THR A 77 -34.88 -4.79 -19.01
CA THR A 77 -34.23 -4.90 -17.70
C THR A 77 -34.37 -3.60 -16.91
N LYS A 78 -35.01 -3.71 -15.75
CA LYS A 78 -35.16 -2.62 -14.78
C LYS A 78 -33.97 -2.56 -13.84
N ALA A 79 -34.05 -1.66 -12.86
CA ALA A 79 -33.04 -1.58 -11.81
C ALA A 79 -32.89 -2.92 -11.08
N ILE A 80 -31.65 -3.34 -10.88
CA ILE A 80 -31.29 -4.58 -10.20
C ILE A 80 -30.81 -4.21 -8.79
N PRO A 81 -31.50 -4.67 -7.73
CA PRO A 81 -31.11 -4.37 -6.37
C PRO A 81 -29.91 -5.23 -5.95
N LEU A 82 -28.88 -4.58 -5.42
CA LEU A 82 -27.74 -5.24 -4.80
C LEU A 82 -27.57 -4.69 -3.38
N THR A 83 -27.62 -5.58 -2.40
CA THR A 83 -27.47 -5.18 -0.99
C THR A 83 -26.05 -5.46 -0.51
N LEU A 84 -25.40 -4.46 0.08
CA LEU A 84 -24.06 -4.56 0.63
C LEU A 84 -24.13 -5.19 2.02
N THR A 85 -24.01 -6.51 2.08
CA THR A 85 -24.14 -7.29 3.33
C THR A 85 -22.82 -7.85 3.85
N LYS A 86 -21.77 -7.78 3.04
CA LYS A 86 -20.44 -8.29 3.37
C LYS A 86 -19.45 -7.17 3.58
N ILE A 87 -18.40 -7.47 4.34
CA ILE A 87 -17.31 -6.55 4.65
C ILE A 87 -15.99 -7.21 4.28
N VAL A 88 -15.09 -6.48 3.63
CA VAL A 88 -13.72 -6.93 3.39
C VAL A 88 -13.01 -7.12 4.74
N PRO A 89 -12.61 -8.35 5.08
CA PRO A 89 -12.08 -8.63 6.41
C PRO A 89 -10.68 -8.04 6.59
N SER A 90 -10.37 -7.66 7.84
CA SER A 90 -9.00 -7.36 8.22
C SER A 90 -8.15 -8.62 8.16
N LYS A 91 -6.94 -8.48 7.61
CA LYS A 91 -5.93 -9.55 7.70
C LYS A 91 -5.18 -9.39 9.01
N THR A 92 -5.20 -10.43 9.82
CA THR A 92 -4.41 -10.46 11.06
C THR A 92 -2.94 -10.67 10.74
N PHE A 93 -2.10 -9.80 11.29
CA PHE A 93 -0.66 -10.04 11.33
C PHE A 93 -0.36 -10.92 12.56
N ARG A 94 0.25 -12.08 12.33
CA ARG A 94 0.62 -12.97 13.45
C ARG A 94 2.05 -12.67 13.87
N GLU A 95 2.19 -12.10 15.03
CA GLU A 95 3.49 -11.91 15.70
C GLU A 95 4.08 -13.23 16.21
N THR A 96 5.38 -13.23 16.40
CA THR A 96 6.16 -14.27 17.08
C THR A 96 7.18 -13.60 17.99
N ASP A 97 8.00 -14.37 18.70
CA ASP A 97 9.07 -13.82 19.54
C ASP A 97 10.05 -12.97 18.73
N SER A 98 10.29 -13.32 17.47
CA SER A 98 11.24 -12.66 16.57
C SER A 98 10.62 -11.86 15.44
N ILE A 99 9.29 -11.80 15.32
CA ILE A 99 8.58 -10.98 14.33
C ILE A 99 7.54 -10.14 15.06
N LYS A 100 7.66 -8.82 14.99
CA LYS A 100 6.76 -7.86 15.64
C LYS A 100 6.10 -6.96 14.61
N LEU A 101 4.88 -6.54 14.90
CA LEU A 101 4.18 -5.50 14.14
C LEU A 101 4.21 -4.20 14.94
N ILE A 102 4.71 -3.15 14.34
CA ILE A 102 4.63 -1.79 14.87
C ILE A 102 3.56 -1.07 14.06
N THR A 103 2.55 -0.57 14.74
CA THR A 103 1.56 0.34 14.17
C THR A 103 1.70 1.69 14.87
N MET A 104 2.02 2.71 14.12
CA MET A 104 2.24 4.06 14.63
C MET A 104 1.21 5.03 14.05
N LYS A 105 0.62 5.86 14.90
CA LYS A 105 -0.15 7.02 14.46
C LYS A 105 0.81 8.15 14.10
N SER A 106 0.84 8.52 12.84
CA SER A 106 1.67 9.62 12.36
C SER A 106 1.01 10.98 12.58
N SER A 107 1.68 11.86 13.32
CA SER A 107 1.23 13.24 13.51
C SER A 107 1.35 14.06 12.23
N LEU A 108 2.46 13.91 11.51
CA LEU A 108 2.72 14.64 10.27
C LEU A 108 1.69 14.32 9.18
N LEU A 109 1.40 13.02 9.00
CA LEU A 109 0.41 12.59 8.03
C LEU A 109 -1.01 12.92 8.48
N GLY A 110 -1.28 12.83 9.77
CA GLY A 110 -2.58 13.19 10.35
C GLY A 110 -2.92 14.65 10.12
N GLN A 111 -1.96 15.55 10.30
CA GLN A 111 -2.11 17.00 10.03
C GLN A 111 -2.35 17.26 8.54
N PHE A 112 -1.60 16.59 7.67
CA PHE A 112 -1.74 16.76 6.22
C PHE A 112 -3.10 16.28 5.71
N HIS A 113 -3.50 15.07 6.07
CA HIS A 113 -4.74 14.45 5.59
C HIS A 113 -5.98 14.84 6.40
N LYS A 114 -5.83 15.61 7.48
CA LYS A 114 -6.90 16.03 8.42
C LYS A 114 -7.71 14.85 8.96
N ARG A 115 -7.02 13.73 9.18
CA ARG A 115 -7.58 12.49 9.74
C ARG A 115 -6.47 11.66 10.36
N GLU A 116 -6.86 10.69 11.18
CA GLU A 116 -5.89 9.72 11.68
C GLU A 116 -5.26 8.93 10.53
N VAL A 117 -3.94 8.85 10.50
CA VAL A 117 -3.17 8.05 9.55
C VAL A 117 -2.20 7.16 10.32
N LEU A 118 -2.33 5.87 10.08
CA LEU A 118 -1.48 4.84 10.66
C LEU A 118 -0.35 4.48 9.69
N MET A 119 0.80 4.15 10.23
CA MET A 119 1.93 3.57 9.52
C MET A 119 2.28 2.24 10.16
N ASP A 120 2.43 1.20 9.34
CA ASP A 120 2.78 -0.14 9.80
C ASP A 120 4.20 -0.51 9.38
N ALA A 121 4.91 -1.18 10.28
CA ALA A 121 6.20 -1.79 10.02
C ALA A 121 6.27 -3.19 10.65
N ALA A 122 6.73 -4.20 9.90
CA ALA A 122 7.06 -5.48 10.49
C ALA A 122 8.56 -5.51 10.82
N VAL A 123 8.88 -5.83 12.05
CA VAL A 123 10.24 -5.89 12.56
C VAL A 123 10.65 -7.34 12.76
N VAL A 124 11.68 -7.78 12.07
CA VAL A 124 12.28 -9.10 12.20
C VAL A 124 13.56 -8.98 13.02
N LEU A 125 13.58 -9.65 14.15
CA LEU A 125 14.69 -9.62 15.10
C LEU A 125 15.73 -10.69 14.75
N PRO A 126 17.03 -10.41 14.93
CA PRO A 126 18.11 -11.37 14.70
C PRO A 126 18.12 -12.50 15.72
N ASN A 127 18.82 -13.57 15.40
CA ASN A 127 18.81 -14.81 16.20
C ASN A 127 19.28 -14.60 17.65
N SER A 128 20.32 -13.78 17.84
CA SER A 128 20.86 -13.52 19.18
C SER A 128 20.05 -12.49 20.00
N TYR A 129 18.98 -11.92 19.43
CA TYR A 129 18.22 -10.86 20.10
C TYR A 129 17.64 -11.30 21.46
N GLY A 130 17.19 -12.54 21.58
CA GLY A 130 16.65 -13.10 22.83
C GLY A 130 17.72 -13.53 23.84
N THR A 131 18.94 -13.81 23.39
CA THR A 131 20.01 -14.38 24.22
C THR A 131 21.08 -13.38 24.64
N ASP A 132 21.26 -12.28 23.87
CA ASP A 132 22.19 -11.20 24.17
C ASP A 132 21.44 -9.90 24.41
N SER A 133 21.11 -9.61 25.66
CA SER A 133 20.34 -8.43 26.06
C SER A 133 21.08 -7.11 25.94
N LYS A 134 22.42 -7.14 25.82
CA LYS A 134 23.27 -5.93 25.76
C LYS A 134 23.62 -5.53 24.33
N ARG A 135 23.55 -6.46 23.41
CA ARG A 135 23.92 -6.24 22.01
C ARG A 135 22.92 -5.30 21.31
N ARG A 136 23.45 -4.34 20.57
CA ARG A 136 22.70 -3.51 19.63
C ARG A 136 23.02 -3.95 18.20
N TYR A 137 22.07 -3.72 17.29
CA TYR A 137 22.12 -4.28 15.96
C TYR A 137 21.98 -3.19 14.90
N PRO A 138 22.69 -3.30 13.77
CA PRO A 138 22.40 -2.49 12.61
C PRO A 138 20.97 -2.76 12.12
N VAL A 139 20.41 -1.82 11.37
CA VAL A 139 19.03 -1.89 10.89
C VAL A 139 18.97 -1.78 9.38
N PHE A 140 18.22 -2.67 8.75
CA PHE A 140 17.89 -2.59 7.33
C PHE A 140 16.39 -2.31 7.16
N TYR A 141 16.07 -1.17 6.56
CA TYR A 141 14.71 -0.77 6.22
C TYR A 141 14.41 -1.19 4.78
N GLU A 142 13.53 -2.16 4.58
CA GLU A 142 13.10 -2.64 3.27
C GLU A 142 11.74 -2.04 2.91
N VAL A 143 11.68 -1.23 1.85
CA VAL A 143 10.41 -0.75 1.29
C VAL A 143 9.89 -1.77 0.29
N SER A 144 8.63 -2.17 0.45
CA SER A 144 7.97 -3.09 -0.48
C SER A 144 7.82 -2.48 -1.88
N GLY A 145 7.75 -3.31 -2.92
CA GLY A 145 7.34 -2.88 -4.25
C GLY A 145 5.84 -2.60 -4.35
N PHE A 146 5.38 -2.18 -5.52
CA PHE A 146 3.97 -1.91 -5.80
C PHE A 146 3.08 -3.10 -5.42
N GLY A 147 1.95 -2.81 -4.81
CA GLY A 147 1.00 -3.83 -4.36
C GLY A 147 1.38 -4.54 -3.05
N GLY A 148 2.47 -4.11 -2.40
CA GLY A 148 2.83 -4.61 -1.07
C GLY A 148 1.76 -4.25 -0.04
N THR A 149 1.33 -5.24 0.75
CA THR A 149 0.29 -5.12 1.77
C THR A 149 0.78 -5.65 3.12
N LEU A 150 0.03 -5.42 4.19
CA LEU A 150 0.32 -6.02 5.50
C LEU A 150 0.44 -7.56 5.41
N GLY A 151 -0.38 -8.21 4.57
CA GLY A 151 -0.31 -9.66 4.37
C GLY A 151 0.95 -10.13 3.65
N SER A 152 1.41 -9.39 2.62
CA SER A 152 2.68 -9.69 1.95
C SER A 152 3.89 -9.41 2.86
N MET A 153 3.80 -8.37 3.69
CA MET A 153 4.80 -8.04 4.70
C MET A 153 4.95 -9.17 5.72
N ALA A 154 3.85 -9.78 6.17
CA ALA A 154 3.89 -10.94 7.06
C ALA A 154 4.60 -12.15 6.44
N SER A 155 4.35 -12.41 5.15
CA SER A 155 5.03 -13.50 4.42
C SER A 155 6.51 -13.20 4.22
N ARG A 156 6.84 -11.94 3.87
CA ARG A 156 8.24 -11.51 3.71
C ARG A 156 9.00 -11.58 5.03
N ALA A 157 8.38 -11.19 6.17
CA ALA A 157 9.01 -11.27 7.48
C ALA A 157 9.43 -12.71 7.83
N LYS A 158 8.58 -13.70 7.55
CA LYS A 158 8.93 -15.12 7.75
C LYS A 158 10.10 -15.56 6.86
N ALA A 159 10.11 -15.15 5.60
CA ALA A 159 11.20 -15.44 4.68
C ALA A 159 12.52 -14.81 5.16
N MET A 160 12.48 -13.57 5.64
CA MET A 160 13.67 -12.88 6.17
C MET A 160 14.16 -13.50 7.47
N GLN A 161 13.29 -13.92 8.37
CA GLN A 161 13.67 -14.67 9.55
C GLN A 161 14.42 -15.95 9.17
N SER A 162 13.89 -16.72 8.22
CA SER A 162 14.54 -17.94 7.74
C SER A 162 15.90 -17.65 7.09
N PHE A 163 15.99 -16.59 6.32
CA PHE A 163 17.24 -16.15 5.68
C PHE A 163 18.30 -15.74 6.71
N GLN A 164 17.93 -14.93 7.71
CA GLN A 164 18.84 -14.53 8.78
C GLN A 164 19.34 -15.75 9.55
N LYS A 165 18.43 -16.68 9.87
CA LYS A 165 18.77 -17.91 10.59
C LYS A 165 19.75 -18.79 9.80
N ALA A 166 19.51 -18.98 8.50
CA ALA A 166 20.35 -19.80 7.64
C ALA A 166 21.75 -19.19 7.42
N GLY A 167 21.82 -17.87 7.23
CA GLY A 167 23.06 -17.14 6.96
C GLY A 167 23.77 -16.61 8.20
N ASN A 168 23.22 -16.84 9.40
CA ASN A 168 23.71 -16.28 10.66
C ASN A 168 23.90 -14.76 10.62
N PHE A 169 22.96 -14.05 9.96
CA PHE A 169 22.99 -12.61 9.87
C PHE A 169 22.39 -11.95 11.12
N GLU A 170 23.06 -10.94 11.64
CA GLU A 170 22.74 -10.31 12.92
C GLU A 170 22.39 -8.82 12.72
N PHE A 171 21.22 -8.55 12.13
CA PHE A 171 20.66 -7.20 11.98
C PHE A 171 19.16 -7.22 12.23
N ILE A 172 18.59 -6.08 12.63
CA ILE A 172 17.14 -5.88 12.68
C ILE A 172 16.66 -5.55 11.28
N HIS A 173 15.67 -6.29 10.77
CA HIS A 173 15.07 -6.03 9.47
C HIS A 173 13.69 -5.41 9.65
N VAL A 174 13.52 -4.20 9.16
CA VAL A 174 12.26 -3.45 9.21
C VAL A 174 11.62 -3.44 7.83
N LEU A 175 10.49 -4.11 7.71
CA LEU A 175 9.71 -4.18 6.47
C LEU A 175 8.66 -3.09 6.47
N LEU A 176 8.65 -2.28 5.44
CA LEU A 176 7.75 -1.14 5.26
C LEU A 176 6.82 -1.38 4.07
N THR A 177 5.55 -1.02 4.22
CA THR A 177 4.61 -1.00 3.08
C THR A 177 4.51 0.41 2.51
N GLY A 178 4.52 0.50 1.18
CA GLY A 178 4.30 1.75 0.46
C GLY A 178 2.85 1.96 0.03
N GLN A 179 1.95 1.09 0.46
CA GLN A 179 0.55 1.11 0.03
C GLN A 179 -0.16 2.42 0.38
N CYS A 180 -0.87 2.98 -0.59
CA CYS A 180 -1.78 4.11 -0.40
C CYS A 180 -2.92 4.03 -1.41
N LYS A 181 -3.93 4.90 -1.27
CA LYS A 181 -5.11 4.96 -2.16
C LYS A 181 -4.74 5.05 -3.65
N TRP A 182 -3.65 5.75 -3.97
CA TRP A 182 -3.18 5.97 -5.34
C TRP A 182 -2.12 4.96 -5.80
N GLY A 183 -2.01 3.83 -5.12
CA GLY A 183 -1.07 2.76 -5.45
C GLY A 183 0.07 2.66 -4.46
N HIS A 184 1.17 3.38 -4.71
CA HIS A 184 2.36 3.36 -3.88
C HIS A 184 2.87 4.76 -3.62
N HIS A 185 3.07 5.14 -2.35
CA HIS A 185 3.52 6.50 -1.99
C HIS A 185 5.04 6.69 -2.07
N VAL A 186 5.79 5.64 -2.37
CA VAL A 186 7.25 5.58 -2.53
C VAL A 186 8.07 6.27 -1.43
N TYR A 187 7.47 6.52 -0.29
CA TYR A 187 8.04 7.30 0.82
C TYR A 187 8.53 8.71 0.43
N ALA A 188 8.12 9.20 -0.75
CA ALA A 188 8.42 10.57 -1.15
C ALA A 188 7.46 11.57 -0.48
N ASN A 189 7.98 12.73 -0.09
CA ASN A 189 7.14 13.85 0.29
C ASN A 189 6.45 14.40 -0.97
N SER A 190 5.13 14.48 -0.95
CA SER A 190 4.36 14.90 -2.11
C SER A 190 3.06 15.61 -1.75
N ALA A 191 2.55 16.42 -2.67
CA ALA A 191 1.25 17.08 -2.52
C ALA A 191 0.07 16.09 -2.50
N ALA A 192 0.22 14.88 -3.05
CA ALA A 192 -0.83 13.87 -3.08
C ALA A 192 -0.83 13.00 -1.82
N ASN A 193 0.34 12.55 -1.35
CA ASN A 193 0.46 11.56 -0.28
C ASN A 193 0.98 12.15 1.04
N GLY A 194 1.26 13.45 1.08
CA GLY A 194 1.79 14.12 2.26
C GLY A 194 3.28 13.87 2.51
N PRO A 195 3.78 14.25 3.69
CA PRO A 195 5.19 14.15 4.06
C PRO A 195 5.58 12.72 4.49
N ARG A 196 5.48 11.75 3.58
CA ARG A 196 5.73 10.32 3.88
C ARG A 196 7.17 10.04 4.28
N GLY A 197 8.12 10.67 3.61
CA GLY A 197 9.54 10.56 3.96
C GLY A 197 9.81 11.14 5.34
N ASP A 198 9.34 12.35 5.60
CA ASP A 198 9.47 12.99 6.89
C ASP A 198 8.83 12.15 8.03
N ALA A 199 7.67 11.56 7.79
CA ALA A 199 7.00 10.70 8.77
C ALA A 199 7.84 9.44 9.07
N LEU A 200 8.49 8.84 8.06
CA LEU A 200 9.42 7.74 8.28
C LEU A 200 10.62 8.19 9.13
N ILE A 201 11.26 9.29 8.73
CA ILE A 201 12.52 9.74 9.32
C ILE A 201 12.32 10.33 10.73
N LYS A 202 11.29 11.15 10.90
CA LYS A 202 11.09 11.94 12.14
C LYS A 202 10.19 11.25 13.16
N GLU A 203 9.40 10.24 12.75
CA GLU A 203 8.45 9.57 13.63
C GLU A 203 8.72 8.06 13.73
N MET A 204 8.68 7.30 12.62
CA MET A 204 8.77 5.84 12.65
C MET A 204 10.17 5.36 13.07
N ILE A 205 11.24 5.89 12.50
CA ILE A 205 12.62 5.48 12.84
C ILE A 205 12.92 5.74 14.32
N PRO A 206 12.66 6.93 14.89
CA PRO A 206 12.84 7.17 16.33
C PRO A 206 12.02 6.22 17.22
N MET A 207 10.79 5.89 16.81
CA MET A 207 9.97 4.92 17.55
C MET A 207 10.62 3.53 17.54
N ILE A 208 11.11 3.06 16.40
CA ILE A 208 11.81 1.78 16.28
C ILE A 208 13.10 1.78 17.12
N ASP A 209 13.87 2.85 17.06
CA ASP A 209 15.10 2.99 17.85
C ASP A 209 14.83 2.99 19.37
N SER A 210 13.66 3.49 19.80
CA SER A 210 13.24 3.51 21.21
C SER A 210 12.74 2.15 21.70
N GLN A 211 12.14 1.35 20.82
CA GLN A 211 11.52 0.07 21.18
C GLN A 211 12.47 -1.13 21.03
N PHE A 212 13.45 -1.01 20.13
CA PHE A 212 14.37 -2.09 19.81
C PHE A 212 15.82 -1.68 20.03
N ARG A 213 16.68 -2.68 20.26
CA ARG A 213 18.11 -2.47 20.45
C ARG A 213 18.84 -2.22 19.13
N THR A 214 18.52 -1.12 18.49
CA THR A 214 19.19 -0.66 17.28
C THR A 214 20.50 0.05 17.59
N VAL A 215 21.46 0.06 16.66
CA VAL A 215 22.53 1.05 16.63
C VAL A 215 21.94 2.30 15.94
N ALA A 216 21.53 3.28 16.75
CA ALA A 216 20.86 4.49 16.29
C ALA A 216 21.83 5.50 15.64
N ALA A 217 22.56 5.05 14.63
CA ALA A 217 23.53 5.87 13.88
C ALA A 217 23.39 5.60 12.38
N SER A 218 23.65 6.61 11.54
CA SER A 218 23.54 6.49 10.09
C SER A 218 24.41 5.36 9.53
N GLY A 219 25.66 5.23 9.98
CA GLY A 219 26.57 4.17 9.53
C GLY A 219 26.11 2.73 9.82
N ALA A 220 25.07 2.56 10.65
CA ALA A 220 24.46 1.26 10.96
C ALA A 220 23.00 1.16 10.50
N ARG A 221 22.53 2.11 9.73
CA ARG A 221 21.15 2.15 9.19
C ARG A 221 21.19 2.15 7.67
N TYR A 222 20.55 1.16 7.07
CA TYR A 222 20.52 0.96 5.62
C TYR A 222 19.07 0.95 5.13
N VAL A 223 18.87 1.35 3.87
CA VAL A 223 17.56 1.31 3.22
C VAL A 223 17.64 0.53 1.92
N GLY A 224 16.58 -0.18 1.57
CA GLY A 224 16.56 -0.89 0.30
C GLY A 224 15.15 -1.25 -0.12
N GLY A 225 15.06 -1.86 -1.30
CA GLY A 225 13.80 -2.34 -1.85
C GLY A 225 13.92 -2.78 -3.29
N HIS A 226 12.82 -3.32 -3.80
CA HIS A 226 12.70 -3.79 -5.18
C HIS A 226 11.60 -3.02 -5.90
N SER A 227 11.77 -2.75 -7.22
CA SER A 227 10.78 -2.05 -8.03
C SER A 227 10.47 -0.66 -7.43
N SER A 228 9.22 -0.31 -7.15
CA SER A 228 8.84 0.93 -6.47
C SER A 228 9.52 1.09 -5.10
N GLY A 229 9.84 0.00 -4.41
CA GLY A 229 10.67 0.02 -3.21
C GLY A 229 12.14 0.37 -3.50
N GLY A 230 12.67 -0.07 -4.65
CA GLY A 230 13.99 0.32 -5.14
C GLY A 230 14.07 1.81 -5.42
N TRP A 231 13.08 2.37 -6.11
CA TRP A 231 12.95 3.81 -6.32
C TRP A 231 12.85 4.57 -5.00
N SER A 232 12.04 4.06 -4.06
CA SER A 232 11.88 4.63 -2.72
C SER A 232 13.21 4.73 -1.97
N SER A 233 14.03 3.68 -2.04
CA SER A 233 15.33 3.65 -1.36
C SER A 233 16.31 4.68 -1.93
N ILE A 234 16.31 4.89 -3.26
CA ILE A 234 17.12 5.94 -3.90
C ILE A 234 16.65 7.32 -3.41
N TRP A 235 15.34 7.56 -3.46
CA TRP A 235 14.78 8.85 -3.04
C TRP A 235 15.08 9.16 -1.57
N LEU A 236 14.91 8.17 -0.68
CA LEU A 236 15.20 8.31 0.75
C LEU A 236 16.68 8.59 1.01
N GLN A 237 17.60 7.87 0.35
CA GLN A 237 19.03 8.09 0.53
C GLN A 237 19.46 9.48 0.06
N LEU A 238 18.90 9.97 -1.06
CA LEU A 238 19.26 11.26 -1.62
C LEU A 238 18.70 12.44 -0.79
N ASN A 239 17.51 12.27 -0.23
CA ASN A 239 16.85 13.35 0.52
C ASN A 239 17.19 13.35 2.02
N TYR A 240 17.65 12.21 2.56
CA TYR A 240 18.01 12.06 3.97
C TYR A 240 19.38 11.36 4.13
N PRO A 241 20.46 11.90 3.55
CA PRO A 241 21.78 11.28 3.57
C PRO A 241 22.34 11.10 4.99
N GLU A 242 21.94 11.96 5.92
CA GLU A 242 22.34 11.89 7.32
C GLU A 242 21.64 10.75 8.08
N THR A 243 20.60 10.16 7.51
CA THR A 243 19.84 9.09 8.19
C THR A 243 20.36 7.71 7.84
N PHE A 244 20.75 7.49 6.58
CA PHE A 244 21.15 6.18 6.08
C PHE A 244 22.62 6.17 5.65
N GLY A 245 23.37 5.16 6.10
CA GLY A 245 24.75 4.93 5.72
C GLY A 245 24.94 4.25 4.37
N GLY A 246 23.85 3.83 3.74
CA GLY A 246 23.86 3.25 2.40
C GLY A 246 22.52 2.69 1.99
N LEU A 247 22.42 2.35 0.69
CA LEU A 247 21.20 1.81 0.10
C LEU A 247 21.47 0.54 -0.73
N TRP A 248 20.40 -0.27 -0.87
CA TRP A 248 20.34 -1.37 -1.83
C TRP A 248 19.08 -1.24 -2.68
N SER A 249 19.22 -0.69 -3.87
CA SER A 249 18.12 -0.54 -4.84
C SER A 249 18.18 -1.67 -5.86
N SER A 250 17.11 -2.46 -5.92
CA SER A 250 16.99 -3.57 -6.88
C SER A 250 15.92 -3.27 -7.91
N SER A 251 16.28 -3.27 -9.20
CA SER A 251 15.35 -3.04 -10.31
C SER A 251 14.36 -1.90 -10.05
N PRO A 252 14.85 -0.68 -9.74
CA PRO A 252 13.97 0.43 -9.39
C PRO A 252 13.04 0.78 -10.56
N ASP A 253 11.89 1.37 -10.24
CA ASP A 253 11.08 2.05 -11.23
C ASP A 253 11.92 3.14 -11.91
N PRO A 254 11.59 3.55 -13.16
CA PRO A 254 12.34 4.56 -13.88
C PRO A 254 12.48 5.86 -13.09
N VAL A 255 13.67 6.43 -13.06
CA VAL A 255 13.99 7.68 -12.36
C VAL A 255 13.96 8.91 -13.28
N ASP A 256 13.96 8.70 -14.59
CA ASP A 256 13.82 9.76 -15.59
C ASP A 256 12.36 9.84 -16.08
N PHE A 257 11.67 10.90 -15.72
CA PHE A 257 10.28 11.12 -16.12
C PHE A 257 10.12 11.59 -17.58
N ARG A 258 11.23 11.83 -18.31
CA ARG A 258 11.20 12.00 -19.76
C ARG A 258 11.07 10.69 -20.52
N ASP A 259 11.37 9.60 -19.84
CA ASP A 259 11.20 8.24 -20.37
C ASP A 259 10.66 7.30 -19.27
N TYR A 260 9.55 7.69 -18.68
CA TYR A 260 8.89 6.86 -17.66
C TYR A 260 8.04 5.80 -18.36
N GLN A 261 8.54 4.57 -18.41
CA GLN A 261 7.89 3.45 -19.09
C GLN A 261 7.48 3.79 -20.54
N GLN A 262 8.40 4.36 -21.30
CA GLN A 262 8.24 4.78 -22.70
C GLN A 262 7.30 6.01 -22.85
N THR A 263 6.98 6.70 -21.77
CA THR A 263 6.17 7.92 -21.80
C THR A 263 6.94 9.10 -21.23
N ASN A 264 6.99 10.18 -22.00
CA ASN A 264 7.51 11.45 -21.51
C ASN A 264 6.40 12.19 -20.74
N LEU A 265 6.48 12.21 -19.40
CA LEU A 265 5.48 12.86 -18.56
C LEU A 265 5.52 14.40 -18.64
N TYR A 266 6.59 15.00 -19.21
CA TYR A 266 6.66 16.45 -19.45
C TYR A 266 6.13 16.86 -20.82
N ALA A 267 5.85 15.91 -21.71
CA ALA A 267 5.28 16.22 -23.03
C ALA A 267 3.84 16.74 -22.90
N LYS A 268 3.44 17.63 -23.84
CA LYS A 268 2.06 18.15 -23.90
C LYS A 268 1.45 17.78 -25.27
N PRO A 269 0.41 16.96 -25.33
CA PRO A 269 -0.13 16.17 -24.23
C PRO A 269 0.79 15.00 -23.87
N ALA A 270 0.88 14.65 -22.60
CA ALA A 270 1.52 13.40 -22.19
C ALA A 270 0.70 12.24 -22.77
N LYS A 271 1.34 11.38 -23.55
CA LYS A 271 0.65 10.22 -24.13
C LYS A 271 0.57 9.12 -23.07
N SER A 272 -0.62 8.56 -22.91
CA SER A 272 -0.79 7.33 -22.14
C SER A 272 -0.18 6.16 -22.91
N ILE A 273 0.45 5.25 -22.19
CA ILE A 273 0.94 3.96 -22.72
C ILE A 273 -0.14 2.88 -22.70
N TYR A 274 -1.33 3.17 -22.21
CA TYR A 274 -2.47 2.26 -22.12
C TYR A 274 -3.61 2.70 -23.01
#